data_ca42a8f2054e244e93d5c17a058db6d1
#
_entry.id   ca42a8f2054e244e93d5c17a058db6d1
#
_cell.length_a   1.000
_cell.length_b   1.000
_cell.length_c   1.000
_cell.angle_alpha   90.00
_cell.angle_beta   90.00
_cell.angle_gamma   90.00
#
_symmetry.space_group_name_H-M   'P 1'
#
loop_
_entity.id
_entity.type
_entity.pdbx_description
1 polymer ?
#
loop_
_entity_poly.entity_id
_entity_poly.type
_entity_poly.pdbx_seq_one_letter_code
_entity_poly.pdbx_strand_id
1 'polypeptide(L)' 'MEVFTLKEWEENFDDLVERVEKGETIGIVDENGKAAVMMPVLFDDELIRIHTENNNEAQ' A
#
# COMPACT_ATOMS: atom_id res chain seq x y z
N MET A 1 11.97 -0.07 0.94
CA MET A 1 10.54 -0.32 1.11
C MET A 1 10.32 -1.77 1.40
N GLU A 2 9.52 -2.06 2.38
CA GLU A 2 9.26 -3.43 2.71
C GLU A 2 8.06 -3.92 1.92
N VAL A 3 8.11 -5.14 1.44
CA VAL A 3 7.05 -5.68 0.58
C VAL A 3 6.38 -6.83 1.30
N PHE A 4 5.07 -6.86 1.26
CA PHE A 4 4.30 -7.89 1.93
C PHE A 4 3.40 -8.57 0.90
N THR A 5 3.07 -9.83 1.14
CA THR A 5 2.06 -10.47 0.30
C THR A 5 0.70 -9.89 0.67
N LEU A 6 -0.24 -10.05 -0.22
CA LEU A 6 -1.59 -9.57 0.05
C LEU A 6 -2.13 -10.19 1.34
N LYS A 7 -1.84 -11.47 1.56
CA LYS A 7 -2.33 -12.11 2.74
C LYS A 7 -1.71 -11.50 4.00
N GLU A 8 -0.43 -11.25 3.97
CA GLU A 8 0.23 -10.62 5.11
C GLU A 8 -0.31 -9.22 5.35
N TRP A 9 -0.57 -8.50 4.27
CA TRP A 9 -1.09 -7.16 4.38
C TRP A 9 -2.48 -7.19 5.02
N GLU A 10 -3.30 -8.14 4.64
CA GLU A 10 -4.64 -8.22 5.22
C GLU A 10 -4.56 -8.59 6.70
N GLU A 11 -3.65 -9.46 7.05
CA GLU A 11 -3.57 -9.89 8.43
C GLU A 11 -2.97 -8.84 9.34
N ASN A 12 -2.16 -7.96 8.80
CA ASN A 12 -1.51 -6.96 9.61
C ASN A 12 -1.94 -5.55 9.23
N PHE A 13 -3.13 -5.44 8.70
CA PHE A 13 -3.56 -4.18 8.11
C PHE A 13 -3.45 -3.00 9.06
N ASP A 14 -3.90 -3.17 10.29
CA ASP A 14 -3.88 -2.06 11.23
C ASP A 14 -2.47 -1.60 11.53
N ASP A 15 -1.55 -2.55 11.70
CA ASP A 15 -0.18 -2.19 11.95
C ASP A 15 0.45 -1.52 10.74
N LEU A 16 0.13 -2.00 9.55
CA LEU A 16 0.74 -1.44 8.36
C LEU A 16 0.20 -0.05 8.08
N VAL A 17 -1.07 0.18 8.34
CA VAL A 17 -1.64 1.51 8.20
C VAL A 17 -0.93 2.48 9.16
N GLU A 18 -0.67 2.02 10.36
CA GLU A 18 0.00 2.88 11.31
C GLU A 18 1.38 3.25 10.84
N ARG A 19 2.09 2.30 10.24
CA ARG A 19 3.43 2.58 9.74
C ARG A 19 3.38 3.59 8.59
N VAL A 20 2.37 3.46 7.73
CA VAL A 20 2.23 4.41 6.64
C VAL A 20 1.90 5.79 7.16
N GLU A 21 1.09 5.85 8.21
CA GLU A 21 0.77 7.13 8.81
C GLU A 21 2.01 7.80 9.37
N LYS A 22 3.02 7.02 9.73
CA LYS A 22 4.24 7.59 10.22
C LYS A 22 5.20 7.96 9.10
N GLY A 23 4.81 7.78 7.87
CA GLY A 23 5.63 8.19 6.74
C GLY A 23 6.25 7.07 5.95
N GLU A 24 5.97 5.83 6.28
CA GLU A 24 6.59 4.74 5.54
C GLU A 24 5.80 4.39 4.30
N THR A 25 6.47 3.81 3.34
CA THR A 25 5.81 3.30 2.15
C THR A 25 5.91 1.79 2.16
N ILE A 26 4.83 1.11 1.87
CA ILE A 26 4.77 -0.32 1.95
C ILE A 26 4.32 -0.89 0.63
N GLY A 27 5.01 -1.93 0.16
CA GLY A 27 4.63 -2.61 -1.06
C GLY A 27 3.77 -3.81 -0.77
N ILE A 28 2.88 -4.14 -1.68
CA ILE A 28 1.98 -5.27 -1.54
C ILE A 28 2.00 -6.02 -2.86
N VAL A 29 2.07 -7.34 -2.81
CA VAL A 29 2.07 -8.12 -4.03
C VAL A 29 1.10 -9.27 -3.85
N ASP A 30 0.30 -9.57 -4.87
CA ASP A 30 -0.66 -10.64 -4.76
C ASP A 30 -0.13 -11.89 -5.45
N GLU A 31 -0.92 -12.94 -5.46
CA GLU A 31 -0.48 -14.20 -5.99
C GLU A 31 -0.26 -14.16 -7.48
N ASN A 32 -0.87 -13.24 -8.16
CA ASN A 32 -0.72 -13.15 -9.60
C ASN A 32 0.41 -12.23 -9.99
N GLY A 33 1.15 -11.75 -9.03
CA GLY A 33 2.25 -10.87 -9.34
C GLY A 33 1.87 -9.43 -9.50
N LYS A 34 0.65 -9.06 -9.22
CA LYS A 34 0.28 -7.65 -9.28
C LYS A 34 0.79 -6.96 -8.05
N ALA A 35 1.29 -5.78 -8.23
CA ALA A 35 1.88 -5.04 -7.13
C ALA A 35 1.16 -3.72 -6.89
N ALA A 36 1.17 -3.30 -5.66
CA ALA A 36 0.58 -2.01 -5.29
C ALA A 36 1.47 -1.41 -4.23
N VAL A 37 1.32 -0.13 -4.02
CA VAL A 37 2.09 0.57 -3.01
C VAL A 37 1.13 1.36 -2.14
N MET A 38 1.30 1.28 -0.84
CA MET A 38 0.51 2.08 0.08
C MET A 38 1.43 3.14 0.66
N MET A 39 1.09 4.38 0.49
CA MET A 39 1.95 5.48 0.90
C MET A 39 1.13 6.61 1.47
N PRO A 40 1.72 7.46 2.27
CA PRO A 40 0.95 8.59 2.83
C PRO A 40 0.68 9.64 1.76
N VAL A 41 -0.41 10.31 1.90
CA VAL A 41 -0.76 11.41 1.04
C VAL A 41 -0.66 12.67 1.86
N LEU A 42 0.21 13.55 1.41
CA LEU A 42 0.52 14.63 2.25
C LEU A 42 -0.31 15.81 2.13
N PHE A 43 -1.21 15.94 1.28
CA PHE A 43 -1.83 17.16 1.16
C PHE A 43 -3.07 17.16 1.83
N ASP A 44 -3.76 16.65 2.32
CA ASP A 44 -4.88 16.85 2.91
C ASP A 44 -4.94 16.15 3.98
N ASP A 45 -5.02 15.94 4.78
CA ASP A 45 -5.20 15.33 5.85
C ASP A 45 -4.61 14.15 5.97
N GLU A 46 -4.28 13.36 6.27
CA GLU A 46 -3.66 12.23 6.52
C GLU A 46 -4.25 11.13 5.78
N LEU A 47 -4.67 11.28 4.63
CA LEU A 47 -5.18 10.22 3.83
C LEU A 47 -4.10 9.27 3.40
N ILE A 48 -4.45 8.02 3.29
CA ILE A 48 -3.55 7.02 2.80
C ILE A 48 -4.06 6.57 1.45
N ARG A 49 -3.18 6.51 0.48
CA ARG A 49 -3.58 6.13 -0.84
C ARG A 49 -2.92 4.85 -1.24
N ILE A 50 -3.62 3.99 -1.89
CA ILE A 50 -3.07 2.77 -2.43
C ILE A 50 -2.95 2.96 -3.93
N HIS A 51 -1.75 2.84 -4.42
CA HIS A 51 -1.46 3.08 -5.82
C HIS A 51 -1.09 1.78 -6.48
N THR A 52 -1.82 1.41 -7.52
CA THR A 52 -1.59 0.18 -8.21
C THR A 52 -0.65 0.39 -9.36
N GLU A 53 0.42 -0.37 -9.39
CA GLU A 53 1.37 -0.17 -10.32
C GLU A 53 1.12 -0.75 -11.60
N ASN A 54 0.40 -1.64 -11.82
CA ASN A 54 0.29 -2.13 -13.08
C ASN A 54 -0.93 -1.85 -13.72
N ASN A 55 -1.52 -1.06 -13.68
CA ASN A 55 -2.62 -0.83 -14.24
C ASN A 55 -2.86 -0.33 -15.37
N ASN A 56 -3.42 -0.45 -15.83
CA ASN A 56 -3.60 0.07 -16.89
C ASN A 56 -4.80 0.70 -17.05
N GLU A 57 -5.27 0.91 -16.95
CA GLU A 57 -6.10 1.49 -17.03
C GLU A 57 -6.74 2.18 -16.88
N ALA A 58 -6.78 2.45 -17.04
CA ALA A 58 -7.27 3.14 -16.86
C ALA A 58 -8.11 3.69 -16.74
N GLN A 59 -8.28 3.83 -16.79
CA GLN A 59 -8.83 4.40 -16.53
C GLN A 59 -9.15 4.81 -16.45
#